data_c31a30714523f49639f000149253bf07
#
_entry.id   c31a30714523f49639f000149253bf07
#
_cell.length_a   1.000
_cell.length_b   1.000
_cell.length_c   1.000
_cell.angle_alpha   90.00
_cell.angle_beta   90.00
_cell.angle_gamma   90.00
#
_symmetry.space_group_name_H-M   'P 1'
#
loop_
_entity.id
_entity.type
_entity.pdbx_description
1 polymer ?
#
loop_
_entity_poly.entity_id
_entity_poly.type
_entity_poly.pdbx_seq_one_letter_code
_entity_poly.pdbx_strand_id
1 'polypeptide(L)'
;MQADELVHGAPDQNELLKQLVWPPTYQNPIPKKKYHLVVIGAGPAGLIASISAAGLGANVALVEKAHMGGDCLNNGCVPSKALLAYTQRNKDAAFEDAFSWMRKIRASIAHHDSVQRYVDAGVDVFLGEGSFKSNGELMVGDAILSSRRFAIATGARSKLPPIPGLREANPLTPESFFELTECPDSVAILGGGAVGCELAQVMGRLGSKVHLFEAADT
;
A
#
# COMPACT_ATOMS: atom_id res chain seq x y z
N MET A 1 -1.26 16.76 -13.34
CA MET A 1 -0.24 15.87 -13.94
C MET A 1 -0.98 14.82 -14.71
N GLN A 2 -0.77 14.74 -16.02
CA GLN A 2 -1.52 13.81 -16.88
C GLN A 2 -0.83 12.43 -16.83
N ALA A 3 -1.60 11.36 -17.03
CA ALA A 3 -1.08 9.98 -16.97
C ALA A 3 0.10 9.74 -17.95
N ASP A 4 0.15 10.50 -19.06
CA ASP A 4 1.23 10.43 -20.03
C ASP A 4 2.58 10.98 -19.51
N GLU A 5 2.57 11.95 -18.60
CA GLU A 5 3.79 12.45 -17.94
C GLU A 5 4.37 11.44 -16.95
N LEU A 6 3.51 10.59 -16.39
CA LEU A 6 3.91 9.48 -15.52
C LEU A 6 4.54 8.31 -16.29
N VAL A 7 4.29 8.22 -17.59
CA VAL A 7 4.70 7.08 -18.44
C VAL A 7 5.96 7.39 -19.24
N HIS A 8 6.25 8.67 -19.54
CA HIS A 8 7.37 9.08 -20.39
C HIS A 8 8.42 9.91 -19.65
N GLY A 9 9.36 9.22 -18.98
CA GLY A 9 10.61 9.86 -18.55
C GLY A 9 10.55 10.66 -17.25
N ALA A 10 9.53 10.44 -16.42
CA ALA A 10 9.47 11.05 -15.10
C ALA A 10 10.65 10.60 -14.21
N PRO A 11 11.24 11.51 -13.43
CA PRO A 11 12.19 11.15 -12.40
C PRO A 11 11.54 10.18 -11.41
N ASP A 12 12.28 9.37 -10.76
CA ASP A 12 11.94 8.26 -9.89
C ASP A 12 10.43 8.10 -9.59
N GLN A 13 9.82 7.08 -10.19
CA GLN A 13 8.37 6.81 -10.08
C GLN A 13 7.94 6.54 -8.63
N ASN A 14 8.88 6.12 -7.76
CA ASN A 14 8.63 5.96 -6.33
C ASN A 14 8.52 7.32 -5.64
N GLU A 15 9.30 8.30 -6.05
CA GLU A 15 9.21 9.66 -5.52
C GLU A 15 7.88 10.32 -5.91
N LEU A 16 7.46 10.13 -7.16
CA LEU A 16 6.17 10.60 -7.63
C LEU A 16 5.00 9.92 -6.89
N LEU A 17 5.10 8.60 -6.65
CA LEU A 17 4.15 7.86 -5.82
C LEU A 17 4.04 8.49 -4.43
N LYS A 18 5.18 8.72 -3.77
CA LYS A 18 5.23 9.31 -2.42
C LYS A 18 4.56 10.69 -2.35
N GLN A 19 4.78 11.54 -3.37
CA GLN A 19 4.13 12.85 -3.44
C GLN A 19 2.60 12.79 -3.47
N LEU A 20 2.02 11.70 -3.96
CA LEU A 20 0.57 11.51 -4.00
C LEU A 20 0.03 10.87 -2.71
N VAL A 21 0.71 9.84 -2.20
CA VAL A 21 0.22 9.02 -1.10
C VAL A 21 0.72 9.45 0.28
N TRP A 22 1.80 10.23 0.32
CA TRP A 22 2.38 10.84 1.52
C TRP A 22 3.12 12.13 1.18
N PRO A 23 2.39 13.21 0.79
CA PRO A 23 3.03 14.45 0.37
C PRO A 23 3.87 15.06 1.50
N PRO A 24 5.17 15.30 1.29
CA PRO A 24 6.06 15.80 2.36
C PRO A 24 5.71 17.21 2.85
N THR A 25 5.01 17.97 2.02
CA THR A 25 4.56 19.34 2.36
C THR A 25 3.14 19.41 2.89
N TYR A 26 2.45 18.25 3.00
CA TYR A 26 1.08 18.22 3.49
C TYR A 26 1.03 18.56 4.98
N GLN A 27 0.11 19.44 5.34
CA GLN A 27 -0.16 19.80 6.72
C GLN A 27 -1.52 19.27 7.14
N ASN A 28 -1.56 18.54 8.24
CA ASN A 28 -2.80 18.05 8.81
C ASN A 28 -3.76 19.21 9.08
N PRO A 29 -5.04 19.08 8.75
CA PRO A 29 -6.02 20.13 9.01
C PRO A 29 -6.26 20.34 10.51
N ILE A 30 -6.83 21.49 10.86
CA ILE A 30 -7.33 21.74 12.21
C ILE A 30 -8.52 20.81 12.46
N PRO A 31 -8.53 20.00 13.53
CA PRO A 31 -9.63 19.08 13.80
C PRO A 31 -10.98 19.81 13.97
N LYS A 32 -12.02 19.24 13.37
CA LYS A 32 -13.39 19.70 13.66
C LYS A 32 -13.76 19.39 15.11
N LYS A 33 -14.68 20.18 15.68
CA LYS A 33 -15.16 19.99 17.07
C LYS A 33 -15.62 18.55 17.34
N LYS A 34 -16.24 17.90 16.33
CA LYS A 34 -16.69 16.51 16.42
C LYS A 34 -16.88 15.91 15.02
N TYR A 35 -16.35 14.71 14.83
CA TYR A 35 -16.59 13.91 13.63
C TYR A 35 -17.78 12.96 13.82
N HIS A 36 -18.46 12.63 12.74
CA HIS A 36 -19.43 11.54 12.70
C HIS A 36 -18.70 10.18 12.67
N LEU A 37 -17.58 10.13 11.96
CA LEU A 37 -16.75 8.95 11.80
C LEU A 37 -15.27 9.35 11.74
N VAL A 38 -14.43 8.63 12.47
CA VAL A 38 -12.98 8.63 12.28
C VAL A 38 -12.58 7.24 11.77
N VAL A 39 -11.93 7.20 10.61
CA VAL A 39 -11.41 5.98 9.98
C VAL A 39 -9.92 5.90 10.22
N ILE A 40 -9.44 4.77 10.73
CA ILE A 40 -8.03 4.55 11.07
C ILE A 40 -7.45 3.54 10.08
N GLY A 41 -6.56 3.99 9.22
CA GLY A 41 -5.96 3.27 8.11
C GLY A 41 -6.58 3.63 6.76
N ALA A 42 -5.75 4.03 5.81
CA ALA A 42 -6.13 4.43 4.45
C ALA A 42 -5.80 3.36 3.40
N GLY A 43 -5.92 2.09 3.76
CA GLY A 43 -6.02 0.98 2.81
C GLY A 43 -7.40 0.93 2.15
N PRO A 44 -7.69 -0.03 1.25
CA PRO A 44 -8.94 -0.09 0.49
C PRO A 44 -10.20 0.01 1.34
N ALA A 45 -10.23 -0.67 2.49
CA ALA A 45 -11.38 -0.63 3.40
C ALA A 45 -11.61 0.77 3.99
N GLY A 46 -10.53 1.42 4.45
CA GLY A 46 -10.63 2.77 5.04
C GLY A 46 -10.93 3.83 4.01
N LEU A 47 -10.36 3.73 2.82
CA LEU A 47 -10.61 4.63 1.70
C LEU A 47 -12.09 4.60 1.29
N ILE A 48 -12.65 3.41 1.07
CA ILE A 48 -14.07 3.26 0.73
C ILE A 48 -14.98 3.74 1.86
N ALA A 49 -14.69 3.36 3.10
CA ALA A 49 -15.50 3.79 4.25
C ALA A 49 -15.54 5.31 4.40
N SER A 50 -14.37 5.97 4.27
CA SER A 50 -14.28 7.42 4.45
C SER A 50 -14.98 8.20 3.33
N ILE A 51 -14.72 7.86 2.06
CA ILE A 51 -15.30 8.57 0.93
C ILE A 51 -16.81 8.33 0.83
N SER A 52 -17.29 7.12 1.12
CA SER A 52 -18.71 6.82 1.12
C SER A 52 -19.46 7.58 2.21
N ALA A 53 -18.91 7.64 3.43
CA ALA A 53 -19.52 8.40 4.52
C ALA A 53 -19.52 9.90 4.24
N ALA A 54 -18.43 10.45 3.67
CA ALA A 54 -18.37 11.85 3.27
C ALA A 54 -19.38 12.19 2.18
N GLY A 55 -19.53 11.31 1.18
CA GLY A 55 -20.53 11.45 0.12
C GLY A 55 -21.99 11.44 0.61
N LEU A 56 -22.23 10.87 1.79
CA LEU A 56 -23.52 10.93 2.49
C LEU A 56 -23.66 12.17 3.41
N GLY A 57 -22.71 13.11 3.35
CA GLY A 57 -22.74 14.36 4.13
C GLY A 57 -22.21 14.23 5.56
N ALA A 58 -21.53 13.14 5.91
CA ALA A 58 -20.91 13.01 7.21
C ALA A 58 -19.62 13.83 7.32
N ASN A 59 -19.34 14.39 8.52
CA ASN A 59 -18.00 14.88 8.84
C ASN A 59 -17.10 13.66 9.13
N VAL A 60 -16.11 13.44 8.28
CA VAL A 60 -15.22 12.28 8.35
C VAL A 60 -13.78 12.72 8.49
N ALA A 61 -13.03 12.07 9.39
CA ALA A 61 -11.57 12.11 9.41
C ALA A 61 -11.02 10.75 8.99
N LEU A 62 -9.98 10.77 8.17
CA LEU A 62 -9.21 9.60 7.77
C LEU A 62 -7.79 9.75 8.31
N VAL A 63 -7.31 8.75 9.03
CA VAL A 63 -5.97 8.74 9.65
C VAL A 63 -5.12 7.68 8.99
N GLU A 64 -3.92 8.06 8.52
CA GLU A 64 -2.96 7.13 7.91
C GLU A 64 -1.56 7.37 8.46
N LYS A 65 -0.88 6.29 8.85
CA LYS A 65 0.44 6.37 9.47
C LYS A 65 1.62 6.10 8.51
N ALA A 66 1.34 5.59 7.33
CA ALA A 66 2.35 5.24 6.35
C ALA A 66 2.00 5.84 4.97
N HIS A 67 1.31 5.10 4.12
CA HIS A 67 0.98 5.55 2.77
C HIS A 67 -0.49 5.30 2.45
N MET A 68 -1.16 6.32 1.92
CA MET A 68 -2.49 6.19 1.35
C MET A 68 -2.52 5.06 0.31
N GLY A 69 -3.66 4.38 0.15
CA GLY A 69 -3.79 3.18 -0.69
C GLY A 69 -3.45 1.88 0.05
N GLY A 70 -2.72 1.96 1.18
CA GLY A 70 -2.34 0.81 2.00
C GLY A 70 -1.57 -0.26 1.21
N ASP A 71 -1.62 -1.50 1.69
CA ASP A 71 -0.87 -2.61 1.06
C ASP A 71 -1.36 -2.90 -0.36
N CYS A 72 -2.63 -2.68 -0.67
CA CYS A 72 -3.16 -2.98 -2.01
C CYS A 72 -2.47 -2.15 -3.10
N LEU A 73 -2.34 -0.85 -2.92
CA LEU A 73 -1.65 0.02 -3.87
C LEU A 73 -0.14 -0.18 -3.81
N ASN A 74 0.42 -0.21 -2.59
CA ASN A 74 1.86 -0.07 -2.42
C ASN A 74 2.62 -1.40 -2.49
N ASN A 75 2.10 -2.47 -1.84
CA ASN A 75 2.85 -3.69 -1.57
C ASN A 75 2.06 -4.98 -1.87
N GLY A 76 0.95 -4.91 -2.62
CA GLY A 76 0.08 -6.07 -2.81
C GLY A 76 -0.57 -6.15 -4.18
N CYS A 77 -1.88 -5.89 -4.23
CA CYS A 77 -2.72 -6.17 -5.40
C CYS A 77 -2.24 -5.47 -6.69
N VAL A 78 -1.93 -4.19 -6.60
CA VAL A 78 -1.53 -3.41 -7.78
C VAL A 78 -0.17 -3.89 -8.31
N PRO A 79 0.91 -3.90 -7.51
CA PRO A 79 2.21 -4.30 -8.03
C PRO A 79 2.25 -5.78 -8.46
N SER A 80 1.63 -6.71 -7.72
CA SER A 80 1.65 -8.12 -8.10
C SER A 80 0.89 -8.38 -9.41
N LYS A 81 -0.29 -7.75 -9.61
CA LYS A 81 -1.06 -7.90 -10.85
C LYS A 81 -0.40 -7.22 -12.04
N ALA A 82 0.29 -6.09 -11.83
CA ALA A 82 1.09 -5.46 -12.87
C ALA A 82 2.20 -6.38 -13.36
N LEU A 83 2.97 -6.99 -12.45
CA LEU A 83 4.04 -7.94 -12.79
C LEU A 83 3.49 -9.20 -13.48
N LEU A 84 2.41 -9.79 -12.95
CA LEU A 84 1.76 -10.96 -13.54
C LEU A 84 1.30 -10.69 -14.97
N ALA A 85 0.62 -9.56 -15.20
CA ALA A 85 0.14 -9.18 -16.52
C ALA A 85 1.28 -8.91 -17.50
N TYR A 86 2.34 -8.24 -17.06
CA TYR A 86 3.50 -7.94 -17.88
C TYR A 86 4.23 -9.21 -18.30
N THR A 87 4.57 -10.08 -17.34
CA THR A 87 5.30 -11.32 -17.59
C THR A 87 4.47 -12.38 -18.35
N GLN A 88 3.14 -12.29 -18.30
CA GLN A 88 2.27 -13.13 -19.10
C GLN A 88 2.30 -12.75 -20.59
N ARG A 89 2.36 -11.44 -20.87
CA ARG A 89 2.34 -10.91 -22.24
C ARG A 89 3.73 -10.95 -22.91
N ASN A 90 4.77 -10.80 -22.12
CA ASN A 90 6.16 -10.72 -22.57
C ASN A 90 6.94 -11.93 -22.02
N LYS A 91 7.04 -12.99 -22.82
CA LYS A 91 7.66 -14.26 -22.36
C LYS A 91 9.16 -14.16 -22.07
N ASP A 92 9.84 -13.24 -22.75
CA ASP A 92 11.28 -12.99 -22.61
C ASP A 92 11.52 -11.65 -21.87
N ALA A 93 10.63 -11.29 -20.94
CA ALA A 93 10.71 -10.05 -20.20
C ALA A 93 11.99 -9.98 -19.37
N ALA A 94 12.76 -8.91 -19.51
CA ALA A 94 13.81 -8.58 -18.56
C ALA A 94 13.20 -8.14 -17.22
N PHE A 95 13.91 -8.43 -16.14
CA PHE A 95 13.49 -8.09 -14.78
C PHE A 95 13.29 -6.57 -14.62
N GLU A 96 14.24 -5.79 -15.10
CA GLU A 96 14.25 -4.33 -15.02
C GLU A 96 13.03 -3.73 -15.73
N ASP A 97 12.67 -4.26 -16.90
CA ASP A 97 11.51 -3.80 -17.66
C ASP A 97 10.20 -4.11 -16.94
N ALA A 98 10.09 -5.33 -16.39
CA ALA A 98 8.90 -5.76 -15.64
C ALA A 98 8.69 -4.91 -14.38
N PHE A 99 9.76 -4.66 -13.61
CA PHE A 99 9.68 -3.86 -12.39
C PHE A 99 9.51 -2.37 -12.68
N SER A 100 10.11 -1.85 -13.76
CA SER A 100 9.86 -0.49 -14.24
C SER A 100 8.39 -0.32 -14.65
N TRP A 101 7.84 -1.26 -15.41
CA TRP A 101 6.41 -1.27 -15.75
C TRP A 101 5.52 -1.30 -14.52
N MET A 102 5.81 -2.16 -13.56
CA MET A 102 5.05 -2.25 -12.31
C MET A 102 5.05 -0.93 -11.55
N ARG A 103 6.21 -0.26 -11.43
CA ARG A 103 6.30 1.05 -10.75
C ARG A 103 5.49 2.12 -11.48
N LYS A 104 5.51 2.12 -12.82
CA LYS A 104 4.69 3.02 -13.65
C LYS A 104 3.19 2.82 -13.40
N ILE A 105 2.72 1.58 -13.39
CA ILE A 105 1.31 1.27 -13.12
C ILE A 105 0.92 1.69 -11.70
N ARG A 106 1.75 1.39 -10.69
CA ARG A 106 1.53 1.79 -9.30
C ARG A 106 1.39 3.31 -9.18
N ALA A 107 2.31 4.07 -9.75
CA ALA A 107 2.27 5.53 -9.75
C ALA A 107 1.07 6.08 -10.53
N SER A 108 0.71 5.50 -11.67
CA SER A 108 -0.44 5.96 -12.47
C SER A 108 -1.78 5.80 -11.78
N ILE A 109 -1.92 4.78 -10.92
CA ILE A 109 -3.16 4.50 -10.16
C ILE A 109 -3.21 5.34 -8.87
N ALA A 110 -2.07 5.74 -8.33
CA ALA A 110 -1.95 6.38 -7.02
C ALA A 110 -2.79 7.66 -6.86
N HIS A 111 -3.09 8.37 -7.94
CA HIS A 111 -3.95 9.56 -7.88
C HIS A 111 -5.36 9.24 -7.36
N HIS A 112 -5.86 8.02 -7.56
CA HIS A 112 -7.16 7.58 -7.03
C HIS A 112 -7.14 7.43 -5.50
N ASP A 113 -5.98 7.19 -4.92
CA ASP A 113 -5.79 7.00 -3.48
C ASP A 113 -5.02 8.18 -2.85
N SER A 114 -4.83 9.28 -3.59
CA SER A 114 -4.05 10.43 -3.14
C SER A 114 -4.72 11.20 -2.00
N VAL A 115 -3.91 11.82 -1.14
CA VAL A 115 -4.39 12.72 -0.08
C VAL A 115 -5.33 13.78 -0.65
N GLN A 116 -4.93 14.42 -1.76
CA GLN A 116 -5.70 15.52 -2.37
C GLN A 116 -7.10 15.07 -2.79
N ARG A 117 -7.25 13.90 -3.40
CA ARG A 117 -8.56 13.39 -3.80
C ARG A 117 -9.53 13.26 -2.64
N TYR A 118 -9.04 12.80 -1.48
CA TYR A 118 -9.88 12.63 -0.29
C TYR A 118 -10.23 13.96 0.35
N VAL A 119 -9.29 14.91 0.36
CA VAL A 119 -9.55 16.29 0.77
C VAL A 119 -10.62 16.93 -0.12
N ASP A 120 -10.52 16.81 -1.43
CA ASP A 120 -11.50 17.32 -2.40
C ASP A 120 -12.88 16.66 -2.24
N ALA A 121 -12.92 15.41 -1.78
CA ALA A 121 -14.15 14.70 -1.44
C ALA A 121 -14.74 15.08 -0.06
N GLY A 122 -14.12 16.04 0.66
CA GLY A 122 -14.61 16.55 1.95
C GLY A 122 -14.18 15.72 3.16
N VAL A 123 -13.20 14.85 3.03
CA VAL A 123 -12.60 14.09 4.12
C VAL A 123 -11.42 14.88 4.70
N ASP A 124 -11.38 15.06 6.02
CA ASP A 124 -10.21 15.60 6.69
C ASP A 124 -9.16 14.49 6.84
N VAL A 125 -8.09 14.56 6.07
CA VAL A 125 -7.00 13.57 6.10
C VAL A 125 -5.96 13.97 7.12
N PHE A 126 -5.59 13.05 8.00
CA PHE A 126 -4.53 13.22 9.00
C PHE A 126 -3.43 12.19 8.76
N LEU A 127 -2.27 12.66 8.36
CA LEU A 127 -1.09 11.83 8.21
C LEU A 127 -0.35 11.74 9.54
N GLY A 128 -0.18 10.54 10.06
CA GLY A 128 0.46 10.25 11.33
C GLY A 128 -0.12 9.02 12.03
N GLU A 129 0.57 8.54 13.05
CA GLU A 129 0.11 7.41 13.85
C GLU A 129 -1.00 7.84 14.80
N GLY A 130 -2.11 7.10 14.77
CA GLY A 130 -3.24 7.31 15.66
C GLY A 130 -3.11 6.52 16.96
N SER A 131 -3.35 7.18 18.10
CA SER A 131 -3.39 6.57 19.43
C SER A 131 -4.66 6.96 20.16
N PHE A 132 -5.41 5.99 20.70
CA PHE A 132 -6.60 6.27 21.48
C PHE A 132 -6.23 6.92 22.83
N LYS A 133 -6.79 8.09 23.08
CA LYS A 133 -6.69 8.78 24.36
C LYS A 133 -7.85 8.40 25.29
N SER A 134 -9.02 8.14 24.71
CA SER A 134 -10.23 7.69 25.39
C SER A 134 -11.15 6.96 24.39
N ASN A 135 -12.28 6.44 24.86
CA ASN A 135 -13.29 5.80 23.99
C ASN A 135 -13.90 6.73 22.92
N GLY A 136 -13.73 8.04 23.05
CA GLY A 136 -14.28 9.02 22.11
C GLY A 136 -13.24 9.91 21.44
N GLU A 137 -11.94 9.70 21.71
CA GLU A 137 -10.86 10.56 21.26
C GLU A 137 -9.67 9.77 20.75
N LEU A 138 -9.23 10.11 19.55
CA LEU A 138 -7.99 9.62 18.91
C LEU A 138 -7.03 10.79 18.79
N MET A 139 -5.78 10.58 19.15
CA MET A 139 -4.68 11.54 18.99
C MET A 139 -3.85 11.18 17.77
N VAL A 140 -3.50 12.18 16.95
CA VAL A 140 -2.58 12.07 15.80
C VAL A 140 -1.62 13.24 15.87
N GLY A 141 -0.37 13.02 16.28
CA GLY A 141 0.52 14.10 16.68
C GLY A 141 -0.12 14.93 17.80
N ASP A 142 -0.21 16.25 17.62
CA ASP A 142 -0.88 17.15 18.58
C ASP A 142 -2.39 17.28 18.35
N ALA A 143 -2.93 16.72 17.27
CA ALA A 143 -4.33 16.80 16.92
C ALA A 143 -5.17 15.79 17.71
N ILE A 144 -6.29 16.25 18.33
CA ILE A 144 -7.25 15.38 19.02
C ILE A 144 -8.52 15.29 18.18
N LEU A 145 -8.83 14.10 17.70
CA LEU A 145 -10.00 13.79 16.88
C LEU A 145 -11.11 13.21 17.75
N SER A 146 -12.13 14.01 18.07
CA SER A 146 -13.30 13.55 18.80
C SER A 146 -14.35 12.99 17.86
N SER A 147 -14.87 11.78 18.14
CA SER A 147 -15.85 11.12 17.29
C SER A 147 -16.88 10.32 18.07
N ARG A 148 -18.02 10.09 17.40
CA ARG A 148 -19.05 9.16 17.89
C ARG A 148 -18.69 7.70 17.52
N ARG A 149 -17.98 7.48 16.42
CA ARG A 149 -17.66 6.16 15.89
C ARG A 149 -16.25 6.13 15.31
N PHE A 150 -15.59 5.02 15.50
CA PHE A 150 -14.29 4.74 14.91
C PHE A 150 -14.39 3.48 14.05
N ALA A 151 -13.85 3.54 12.83
CA ALA A 151 -13.66 2.39 11.98
C ALA A 151 -12.17 2.03 11.98
N ILE A 152 -11.83 0.84 12.47
CA ILE A 152 -10.46 0.35 12.53
C ILE A 152 -10.22 -0.45 11.25
N ALA A 153 -9.45 0.12 10.33
CA ALA A 153 -9.11 -0.44 9.01
C ALA A 153 -7.59 -0.52 8.82
N THR A 154 -6.88 -0.89 9.89
CA THR A 154 -5.41 -0.81 9.99
C THR A 154 -4.66 -1.89 9.21
N GLY A 155 -5.37 -2.81 8.55
CA GLY A 155 -4.78 -3.89 7.76
C GLY A 155 -4.00 -4.90 8.60
N ALA A 156 -3.03 -5.55 7.98
CA ALA A 156 -2.17 -6.56 8.59
C ALA A 156 -0.69 -6.27 8.29
N ARG A 157 0.19 -7.04 8.89
CA ARG A 157 1.61 -7.08 8.59
C ARG A 157 2.05 -8.52 8.38
N SER A 158 3.03 -8.71 7.53
CA SER A 158 3.63 -10.02 7.29
C SER A 158 4.23 -10.56 8.58
N LYS A 159 3.83 -11.79 8.93
CA LYS A 159 4.37 -12.49 10.09
C LYS A 159 5.46 -13.46 9.64
N LEU A 160 6.66 -13.29 10.15
CA LEU A 160 7.72 -14.28 9.95
C LEU A 160 7.42 -15.52 10.79
N PRO A 161 7.37 -16.72 10.17
CA PRO A 161 7.20 -17.96 10.91
C PRO A 161 8.41 -18.21 11.83
N PRO A 162 8.25 -18.97 12.93
CA PRO A 162 9.31 -19.21 13.89
C PRO A 162 10.29 -20.32 13.39
N ILE A 163 10.90 -20.09 12.25
CA ILE A 163 11.90 -20.97 11.67
C ILE A 163 13.28 -20.51 12.16
N PRO A 164 14.10 -21.40 12.77
CA PRO A 164 15.45 -21.05 13.21
C PRO A 164 16.30 -20.50 12.05
N GLY A 165 16.98 -19.38 12.27
CA GLY A 165 17.81 -18.70 11.27
C GLY A 165 17.06 -17.82 10.27
N LEU A 166 15.71 -17.82 10.24
CA LEU A 166 14.96 -17.05 9.26
C LEU A 166 15.10 -15.53 9.46
N ARG A 167 15.11 -15.07 10.70
CA ARG A 167 15.27 -13.62 10.99
C ARG A 167 16.67 -13.14 10.62
N GLU A 168 17.67 -13.95 10.89
CA GLU A 168 19.08 -13.68 10.60
C GLU A 168 19.34 -13.68 9.09
N ALA A 169 18.55 -14.43 8.31
CA ALA A 169 18.59 -14.44 6.87
C ALA A 169 17.98 -13.17 6.22
N ASN A 170 17.38 -12.27 7.02
CA ASN A 170 16.74 -11.04 6.59
C ASN A 170 15.82 -11.24 5.38
N PRO A 171 14.74 -12.06 5.50
CA PRO A 171 13.91 -12.43 4.38
C PRO A 171 13.14 -11.23 3.82
N LEU A 172 12.87 -11.26 2.53
CA LEU A 172 11.95 -10.30 1.91
C LEU A 172 10.53 -10.55 2.41
N THR A 173 9.81 -9.47 2.57
CA THR A 173 8.37 -9.45 2.80
C THR A 173 7.70 -8.72 1.63
N PRO A 174 6.36 -8.75 1.48
CA PRO A 174 5.69 -7.97 0.44
C PRO A 174 6.09 -6.49 0.44
N GLU A 175 6.37 -5.92 1.61
CA GLU A 175 6.79 -4.53 1.74
C GLU A 175 8.16 -4.24 1.10
N SER A 176 9.06 -5.21 1.06
CA SER A 176 10.41 -5.06 0.48
C SER A 176 10.57 -5.72 -0.89
N PHE A 177 9.74 -6.71 -1.22
CA PHE A 177 9.83 -7.46 -2.47
C PHE A 177 9.68 -6.55 -3.71
N PHE A 178 8.71 -5.65 -3.70
CA PHE A 178 8.44 -4.78 -4.86
C PHE A 178 9.46 -3.64 -5.04
N GLU A 179 10.40 -3.52 -4.11
CA GLU A 179 11.53 -2.58 -4.20
C GLU A 179 12.81 -3.24 -4.75
N LEU A 180 12.77 -4.53 -5.11
CA LEU A 180 13.90 -5.20 -5.75
C LEU A 180 14.36 -4.45 -7.01
N THR A 181 15.67 -4.33 -7.18
CA THR A 181 16.32 -3.70 -8.33
C THR A 181 17.04 -4.71 -9.23
N GLU A 182 17.26 -5.92 -8.74
CA GLU A 182 17.95 -7.00 -9.44
C GLU A 182 17.17 -8.31 -9.28
N CYS A 183 17.25 -9.15 -10.32
CA CYS A 183 16.64 -10.48 -10.30
C CYS A 183 17.53 -11.45 -9.52
N PRO A 184 17.09 -12.04 -8.40
CA PRO A 184 17.87 -13.09 -7.76
C PRO A 184 17.88 -14.36 -8.61
N ASP A 185 19.04 -15.05 -8.68
CA ASP A 185 19.20 -16.33 -9.41
C ASP A 185 18.24 -17.40 -8.89
N SER A 186 18.00 -17.38 -7.57
CA SER A 186 17.07 -18.31 -6.93
C SER A 186 16.31 -17.64 -5.79
N VAL A 187 15.06 -18.08 -5.57
CA VAL A 187 14.20 -17.57 -4.51
C VAL A 187 13.47 -18.71 -3.81
N ALA A 188 13.51 -18.70 -2.47
CA ALA A 188 12.69 -19.57 -1.62
C ALA A 188 11.47 -18.77 -1.13
N ILE A 189 10.27 -19.25 -1.43
CA ILE A 189 9.02 -18.61 -1.02
C ILE A 189 8.38 -19.48 0.08
N LEU A 190 8.14 -18.86 1.21
CA LEU A 190 7.51 -19.51 2.36
C LEU A 190 6.03 -19.15 2.43
N GLY A 191 5.18 -20.11 2.12
CA GLY A 191 3.73 -20.00 2.05
C GLY A 191 3.18 -20.12 0.63
N GLY A 192 2.34 -21.12 0.38
CA GLY A 192 1.66 -21.41 -0.88
C GLY A 192 0.31 -20.72 -1.03
N GLY A 193 0.02 -19.70 -0.23
CA GLY A 193 -1.18 -18.88 -0.39
C GLY A 193 -1.15 -18.03 -1.65
N ALA A 194 -2.22 -17.26 -1.89
CA ALA A 194 -2.40 -16.47 -3.11
C ALA A 194 -1.19 -15.59 -3.46
N VAL A 195 -0.66 -14.84 -2.47
CA VAL A 195 0.50 -13.97 -2.68
C VAL A 195 1.75 -14.78 -3.03
N GLY A 196 2.03 -15.86 -2.29
CA GLY A 196 3.19 -16.72 -2.57
C GLY A 196 3.15 -17.32 -3.97
N CYS A 197 1.99 -17.83 -4.40
CA CYS A 197 1.80 -18.37 -5.75
C CYS A 197 1.96 -17.30 -6.84
N GLU A 198 1.45 -16.09 -6.63
CA GLU A 198 1.61 -14.97 -7.57
C GLU A 198 3.09 -14.61 -7.74
N LEU A 199 3.81 -14.43 -6.63
CA LEU A 199 5.23 -14.08 -6.65
C LEU A 199 6.09 -15.21 -7.21
N ALA A 200 5.79 -16.47 -6.89
CA ALA A 200 6.45 -17.64 -7.46
C ALA A 200 6.33 -17.66 -9.00
N GLN A 201 5.13 -17.39 -9.50
CA GLN A 201 4.87 -17.35 -10.94
C GLN A 201 5.62 -16.20 -11.62
N VAL A 202 5.62 -15.01 -11.00
CA VAL A 202 6.36 -13.84 -11.53
C VAL A 202 7.86 -14.14 -11.61
N MET A 203 8.45 -14.56 -10.49
CA MET A 203 9.90 -14.80 -10.43
C MET A 203 10.34 -15.93 -11.35
N GLY A 204 9.56 -17.02 -11.43
CA GLY A 204 9.85 -18.09 -12.38
C GLY A 204 9.80 -17.65 -13.86
N ARG A 205 8.87 -16.74 -14.21
CA ARG A 205 8.80 -16.17 -15.57
C ARG A 205 9.95 -15.19 -15.86
N LEU A 206 10.51 -14.56 -14.84
CA LEU A 206 11.65 -13.66 -14.94
C LEU A 206 13.00 -14.38 -14.87
N GLY A 207 12.99 -15.73 -14.82
CA GLY A 207 14.19 -16.55 -14.90
C GLY A 207 14.78 -17.01 -13.57
N SER A 208 14.23 -16.60 -12.42
CA SER A 208 14.68 -17.12 -11.12
C SER A 208 14.33 -18.60 -10.95
N LYS A 209 15.20 -19.36 -10.30
CA LYS A 209 14.89 -20.71 -9.81
C LYS A 209 14.04 -20.60 -8.55
N VAL A 210 12.76 -20.98 -8.64
CA VAL A 210 11.81 -20.81 -7.55
C VAL A 210 11.63 -22.11 -6.77
N HIS A 211 11.70 -22.00 -5.44
CA HIS A 211 11.33 -23.05 -4.49
C HIS A 211 10.17 -22.55 -3.61
N LEU A 212 9.01 -23.15 -3.75
CA LEU A 212 7.81 -22.81 -2.95
C LEU A 212 7.63 -23.85 -1.85
N PHE A 213 7.53 -23.39 -0.59
CA PHE A 213 7.33 -24.22 0.58
C PHE A 213 5.97 -23.89 1.21
N GLU A 214 5.14 -24.91 1.40
CA GLU A 214 3.87 -24.83 2.10
C GLU A 214 3.87 -25.79 3.29
N ALA A 215 3.40 -25.29 4.43
CA ALA A 215 3.36 -26.08 5.68
C ALA A 215 2.04 -26.85 5.87
N ALA A 216 0.97 -26.43 5.20
CA ALA A 216 -0.31 -27.10 5.26
C ALA A 216 -0.35 -28.29 4.31
N ASP A 217 -0.97 -29.38 4.75
CA ASP A 217 -1.34 -30.49 3.88
C ASP A 217 -2.48 -30.00 2.94
N THR A 218 -2.25 -30.06 1.64
CA THR A 218 -3.23 -29.63 0.60
C THR A 218 -4.09 -30.78 0.12
#